data_202615602ad156884a7f56e06bb25d8a
#
_entry.id   202615602ad156884a7f56e06bb25d8a
#
_cell.length_a   1.000
_cell.length_b   1.000
_cell.length_c   1.000
_cell.angle_alpha   90.00
_cell.angle_beta   90.00
_cell.angle_gamma   90.00
#
_symmetry.space_group_name_H-M   'P 1'
#
loop_
_entity.id
_entity.type
_entity.pdbx_description
1 polymer ?
#
loop_
_entity_poly.entity_id
_entity_poly.type
_entity_poly.pdbx_seq_one_letter_code
_entity_poly.pdbx_strand_id
1 'polypeptide(L)'
;MIPRRRFWANANATMTGGTMFKQLLTPVGDSLALSFLVAILPIVTVLVILGVLRRPAWQAALAGLAVGLVVSVAVWQMPIGLALDSTANGAVFALWPVMWIVVNALLLYNIAVKSGRFDAFRNWIVTHMPNDRRVVLVVIGFCFGALLEGVAGFGAPVAITSSLLILVGFPPLEAVVYVLIFNTAPVAFGALGAPITVLAAVTSLPTGALAAMIGRQLPFMALLLPFYVMAFYGGARSLKALWPVLLVAGASFAVSQFLASNFIDYTLTDVLSSLGSLAVTLLFLQVWRPAPDPEFAIGAAGLDRLGPARAVPAWQGWLPWVIVAVVVIGWTTFKVFAIGQQNIEWPGLHKAISITLYDNRPYNAVWTFQPLSSGTAILLAAVFTGLVFQLSPRELLRCVALTARQVWIPVITVMLIVGLAYLMNYSGLAYTLGQGVASTGPVFVLLSPFLGWVAVMLSGSDTSGNALFGNLQVVAARQLGFSPVLFAATNSSGGVMGKMISPQNIATGLSVTELVGQEGVVFARTFGHSVLLTLILGALVALQQFVLPWMIPAVAGP
;
A
#
# COMPACT_ATOMS: atom_id res chain seq x y z
N MET A 1 -33.55 34.04 -20.85
CA MET A 1 -32.73 33.55 -21.94
C MET A 1 -31.43 34.35 -21.97
N ILE A 2 -30.34 33.80 -21.42
CA ILE A 2 -28.99 34.39 -21.49
C ILE A 2 -28.09 33.27 -22.03
N PRO A 3 -27.34 33.46 -23.10
CA PRO A 3 -26.61 32.38 -23.77
C PRO A 3 -25.31 32.05 -23.06
N ARG A 4 -25.29 30.90 -22.36
CA ARG A 4 -24.09 30.25 -21.80
C ARG A 4 -23.40 29.41 -22.88
N ARG A 5 -22.77 30.03 -23.89
CA ARG A 5 -21.90 29.30 -24.83
C ARG A 5 -20.84 30.25 -25.41
N ARG A 6 -19.85 30.67 -24.62
CA ARG A 6 -18.64 31.35 -25.21
C ARG A 6 -17.41 31.43 -24.30
N PHE A 7 -17.31 30.62 -23.27
CA PHE A 7 -16.06 30.63 -22.44
C PHE A 7 -15.05 29.52 -22.75
N TRP A 8 -15.47 28.46 -23.47
CA TRP A 8 -14.60 27.33 -23.78
C TRP A 8 -14.20 27.23 -25.26
N ALA A 9 -14.71 28.11 -26.14
CA ALA A 9 -14.46 28.04 -27.58
C ALA A 9 -13.14 28.69 -28.01
N ASN A 10 -12.49 29.50 -27.17
CA ASN A 10 -11.24 30.20 -27.56
C ASN A 10 -9.95 29.55 -27.01
N ALA A 11 -10.05 28.42 -26.25
CA ALA A 11 -8.86 27.68 -25.85
C ALA A 11 -8.38 26.66 -26.93
N ASN A 12 -9.20 26.38 -27.93
CA ASN A 12 -8.89 25.40 -28.98
C ASN A 12 -8.28 25.98 -30.26
N ALA A 13 -7.94 27.27 -30.31
CA ALA A 13 -7.56 27.93 -31.55
C ALA A 13 -6.05 28.24 -31.72
N THR A 14 -5.15 27.67 -30.86
CA THR A 14 -3.70 27.96 -31.02
C THR A 14 -2.79 26.76 -30.81
N MET A 15 -3.18 25.55 -31.24
CA MET A 15 -2.27 24.39 -31.26
C MET A 15 -2.40 23.57 -32.55
N THR A 16 -2.39 24.23 -33.70
CA THR A 16 -2.18 23.55 -34.99
C THR A 16 -0.79 23.93 -35.50
N GLY A 17 0.22 23.08 -35.14
CA GLY A 17 1.59 23.20 -35.62
C GLY A 17 2.71 22.95 -34.60
N GLY A 18 2.40 22.60 -33.35
CA GLY A 18 3.43 22.29 -32.33
C GLY A 18 4.09 20.94 -32.61
N THR A 19 5.40 20.92 -32.79
CA THR A 19 6.19 19.67 -32.85
C THR A 19 6.01 18.89 -31.55
N MET A 20 5.57 17.64 -31.66
CA MET A 20 5.44 16.70 -30.52
C MET A 20 6.77 16.61 -29.77
N PHE A 21 6.76 16.77 -28.45
CA PHE A 21 7.97 16.62 -27.64
C PHE A 21 8.44 15.17 -27.68
N LYS A 22 9.67 14.95 -28.15
CA LYS A 22 10.31 13.61 -28.15
C LYS A 22 11.13 13.45 -26.89
N GLN A 23 10.86 12.37 -26.13
CA GLN A 23 11.62 12.05 -24.93
C GLN A 23 13.10 11.79 -25.27
N LEU A 24 14.02 12.44 -24.56
CA LEU A 24 15.44 12.13 -24.62
C LEU A 24 15.73 10.97 -23.66
N LEU A 25 16.58 10.02 -24.07
CA LEU A 25 16.96 8.88 -23.25
C LEU A 25 18.39 9.04 -22.68
N THR A 26 19.27 9.69 -23.42
CA THR A 26 20.68 9.91 -23.04
C THR A 26 21.11 11.37 -23.23
N PRO A 27 20.40 12.37 -22.61
CA PRO A 27 20.67 13.78 -22.89
C PRO A 27 22.03 14.28 -22.38
N VAL A 28 22.69 13.55 -21.48
CA VAL A 28 23.96 13.97 -20.89
C VAL A 28 25.12 13.27 -21.62
N GLY A 29 25.70 13.97 -22.58
CA GLY A 29 26.88 13.52 -23.35
C GLY A 29 26.65 12.20 -24.09
N ASP A 30 25.42 11.92 -24.55
CA ASP A 30 25.02 10.65 -25.20
C ASP A 30 25.35 9.39 -24.37
N SER A 31 25.62 9.55 -23.07
CA SER A 31 25.98 8.49 -22.14
C SER A 31 24.79 8.09 -21.28
N LEU A 32 24.39 6.80 -21.34
CA LEU A 32 23.36 6.25 -20.49
C LEU A 32 23.74 6.35 -19.00
N ALA A 33 25.02 6.10 -18.65
CA ALA A 33 25.49 6.15 -17.28
C ALA A 33 25.41 7.57 -16.69
N LEU A 34 25.85 8.60 -17.44
CA LEU A 34 25.75 9.99 -16.98
C LEU A 34 24.30 10.45 -16.92
N SER A 35 23.49 10.11 -17.91
CA SER A 35 22.06 10.43 -17.92
C SER A 35 21.32 9.73 -16.79
N PHE A 36 21.66 8.49 -16.46
CA PHE A 36 21.13 7.76 -15.30
C PHE A 36 21.42 8.49 -13.98
N LEU A 37 22.67 8.95 -13.77
CA LEU A 37 23.07 9.67 -12.57
C LEU A 37 22.32 10.98 -12.39
N VAL A 38 21.97 11.66 -13.49
CA VAL A 38 21.16 12.88 -13.43
C VAL A 38 19.66 12.55 -13.28
N ALA A 39 19.17 11.54 -13.99
CA ALA A 39 17.78 11.11 -13.92
C ALA A 39 17.35 10.63 -12.52
N ILE A 40 18.28 10.08 -11.73
CA ILE A 40 17.98 9.58 -10.39
C ILE A 40 17.92 10.69 -9.33
N LEU A 41 18.41 11.91 -9.61
CA LEU A 41 18.49 13.01 -8.63
C LEU A 41 17.14 13.33 -7.95
N PRO A 42 15.99 13.41 -8.63
CA PRO A 42 14.72 13.64 -7.98
C PRO A 42 14.41 12.58 -6.92
N ILE A 43 14.64 11.31 -7.25
CA ILE A 43 14.41 10.17 -6.34
C ILE A 43 15.39 10.24 -5.17
N VAL A 44 16.69 10.42 -5.43
CA VAL A 44 17.72 10.54 -4.40
C VAL A 44 17.40 11.72 -3.47
N THR A 45 16.92 12.83 -3.99
CA THR A 45 16.49 13.98 -3.16
C THR A 45 15.39 13.57 -2.19
N VAL A 46 14.34 12.89 -2.67
CA VAL A 46 13.27 12.38 -1.79
C VAL A 46 13.87 11.46 -0.72
N LEU A 47 14.68 10.49 -1.14
CA LEU A 47 15.24 9.47 -0.25
C LEU A 47 16.19 10.06 0.81
N VAL A 48 17.05 11.01 0.42
CA VAL A 48 17.99 11.68 1.33
C VAL A 48 17.23 12.55 2.36
N ILE A 49 16.23 13.31 1.92
CA ILE A 49 15.45 14.15 2.83
C ILE A 49 14.67 13.32 3.84
N LEU A 50 14.10 12.18 3.40
CA LEU A 50 13.38 11.26 4.28
C LEU A 50 14.33 10.49 5.21
N GLY A 51 15.33 9.81 4.64
CA GLY A 51 16.16 8.84 5.35
C GLY A 51 17.29 9.48 6.15
N VAL A 52 17.97 10.48 5.59
CA VAL A 52 19.14 11.13 6.22
C VAL A 52 18.72 12.35 7.02
N LEU A 53 17.98 13.29 6.39
CA LEU A 53 17.56 14.53 7.05
C LEU A 53 16.31 14.35 7.93
N ARG A 54 15.63 13.21 7.84
CA ARG A 54 14.46 12.83 8.65
C ARG A 54 13.36 13.91 8.67
N ARG A 55 13.15 14.56 7.51
CA ARG A 55 12.12 15.58 7.36
C ARG A 55 10.78 14.94 7.02
N PRO A 56 9.65 15.63 7.27
CA PRO A 56 8.31 15.16 6.89
C PRO A 56 8.21 14.78 5.42
N ALA A 57 7.45 13.73 5.11
CA ALA A 57 7.34 13.17 3.76
C ALA A 57 6.87 14.19 2.69
N TRP A 58 5.97 15.12 3.05
CA TRP A 58 5.52 16.17 2.14
C TRP A 58 6.65 17.14 1.73
N GLN A 59 7.61 17.44 2.65
CA GLN A 59 8.76 18.28 2.34
C GLN A 59 9.73 17.57 1.39
N ALA A 60 9.96 16.29 1.62
CA ALA A 60 10.79 15.47 0.75
C ALA A 60 10.18 15.35 -0.67
N ALA A 61 8.87 15.10 -0.73
CA ALA A 61 8.13 15.03 -1.98
C ALA A 61 8.17 16.35 -2.76
N LEU A 62 8.00 17.48 -2.07
CA LEU A 62 8.07 18.81 -2.67
C LEU A 62 9.47 19.11 -3.21
N ALA A 63 10.52 18.81 -2.45
CA ALA A 63 11.89 19.02 -2.89
C ALA A 63 12.24 18.11 -4.08
N GLY A 64 11.86 16.82 -4.03
CA GLY A 64 12.04 15.89 -5.14
C GLY A 64 11.32 16.35 -6.40
N LEU A 65 10.09 16.84 -6.27
CA LEU A 65 9.34 17.40 -7.39
C LEU A 65 10.01 18.65 -7.96
N ALA A 66 10.50 19.55 -7.11
CA ALA A 66 11.23 20.74 -7.56
C ALA A 66 12.50 20.36 -8.34
N VAL A 67 13.30 19.42 -7.83
CA VAL A 67 14.46 18.88 -8.56
C VAL A 67 14.03 18.18 -9.84
N GLY A 68 12.94 17.40 -9.81
CA GLY A 68 12.37 16.75 -10.99
C GLY A 68 11.98 17.75 -12.08
N LEU A 69 11.33 18.84 -11.73
CA LEU A 69 10.98 19.93 -12.66
C LEU A 69 12.24 20.55 -13.26
N VAL A 70 13.23 20.90 -12.45
CA VAL A 70 14.49 21.47 -12.93
C VAL A 70 15.19 20.52 -13.89
N VAL A 71 15.35 19.26 -13.53
CA VAL A 71 16.03 18.25 -14.35
C VAL A 71 15.25 18.01 -15.65
N SER A 72 13.93 17.86 -15.59
CA SER A 72 13.08 17.62 -16.78
C SER A 72 13.15 18.78 -17.78
N VAL A 73 13.14 20.02 -17.28
CA VAL A 73 13.17 21.21 -18.17
C VAL A 73 14.58 21.52 -18.64
N ALA A 74 15.56 21.58 -17.73
CA ALA A 74 16.90 22.05 -18.08
C ALA A 74 17.75 20.99 -18.79
N VAL A 75 17.60 19.70 -18.45
CA VAL A 75 18.45 18.63 -19.00
C VAL A 75 17.71 17.80 -20.06
N TRP A 76 16.45 17.38 -19.76
CA TRP A 76 15.62 16.63 -20.73
C TRP A 76 14.93 17.55 -21.75
N GLN A 77 15.09 18.87 -21.62
CA GLN A 77 14.57 19.87 -22.57
C GLN A 77 13.04 19.80 -22.74
N MET A 78 12.35 19.31 -21.72
CA MET A 78 10.89 19.26 -21.73
C MET A 78 10.32 20.68 -21.60
N PRO A 79 9.37 21.09 -22.47
CA PRO A 79 8.70 22.38 -22.33
C PRO A 79 8.06 22.52 -20.94
N ILE A 80 8.27 23.67 -20.29
CA ILE A 80 7.80 23.92 -18.92
C ILE A 80 6.28 23.72 -18.77
N GLY A 81 5.49 24.08 -19.77
CA GLY A 81 4.05 23.85 -19.80
C GLY A 81 3.71 22.36 -19.71
N LEU A 82 4.37 21.51 -20.52
CA LEU A 82 4.18 20.07 -20.47
C LEU A 82 4.65 19.46 -19.13
N ALA A 83 5.72 19.99 -18.54
CA ALA A 83 6.21 19.53 -17.23
C ALA A 83 5.20 19.83 -16.11
N LEU A 84 4.62 21.03 -16.11
CA LEU A 84 3.59 21.41 -15.14
C LEU A 84 2.28 20.63 -15.34
N ASP A 85 1.84 20.46 -16.61
CA ASP A 85 0.66 19.67 -16.95
C ASP A 85 0.81 18.20 -16.55
N SER A 86 2.01 17.63 -16.76
CA SER A 86 2.33 16.26 -16.31
C SER A 86 2.21 16.13 -14.79
N THR A 87 2.76 17.09 -14.05
CA THR A 87 2.68 17.14 -12.60
C THR A 87 1.23 17.29 -12.12
N ALA A 88 0.47 18.20 -12.75
CA ALA A 88 -0.94 18.43 -12.41
C ALA A 88 -1.80 17.19 -12.69
N ASN A 89 -1.58 16.51 -13.82
CA ASN A 89 -2.28 15.25 -14.15
C ASN A 89 -2.05 14.19 -13.06
N GLY A 90 -0.78 14.00 -12.66
CA GLY A 90 -0.45 13.07 -11.57
C GLY A 90 -1.06 13.46 -10.22
N ALA A 91 -1.07 14.74 -9.87
CA ALA A 91 -1.65 15.24 -8.63
C ALA A 91 -3.19 15.07 -8.60
N VAL A 92 -3.87 15.34 -9.72
CA VAL A 92 -5.33 15.13 -9.84
C VAL A 92 -5.67 13.65 -9.77
N PHE A 93 -4.89 12.78 -10.44
CA PHE A 93 -5.06 11.33 -10.31
C PHE A 93 -4.88 10.85 -8.87
N ALA A 94 -3.87 11.38 -8.17
CA ALA A 94 -3.65 11.05 -6.76
C ALA A 94 -4.83 11.47 -5.87
N LEU A 95 -5.41 12.64 -6.12
CA LEU A 95 -6.57 13.13 -5.37
C LEU A 95 -7.81 12.27 -5.65
N TRP A 96 -8.07 11.97 -6.92
CA TRP A 96 -9.18 11.17 -7.39
C TRP A 96 -8.73 10.17 -8.46
N PRO A 97 -8.79 8.82 -8.24
CA PRO A 97 -9.57 8.13 -7.19
C PRO A 97 -8.78 7.75 -5.92
N VAL A 98 -7.43 7.89 -5.90
CA VAL A 98 -6.59 7.24 -4.88
C VAL A 98 -6.90 7.74 -3.47
N MET A 99 -6.73 9.04 -3.21
CA MET A 99 -6.96 9.59 -1.87
C MET A 99 -8.44 9.60 -1.49
N TRP A 100 -9.35 9.57 -2.46
CA TRP A 100 -10.78 9.40 -2.19
C TRP A 100 -11.09 8.04 -1.55
N ILE A 101 -10.42 6.97 -1.97
CA ILE A 101 -10.50 5.65 -1.32
C ILE A 101 -10.00 5.76 0.13
N VAL A 102 -8.81 6.31 0.33
CA VAL A 102 -8.14 6.42 1.63
C VAL A 102 -8.93 7.25 2.64
N VAL A 103 -9.44 8.41 2.21
CA VAL A 103 -10.26 9.30 3.05
C VAL A 103 -11.50 8.56 3.57
N ASN A 104 -12.21 7.86 2.70
CA ASN A 104 -13.44 7.19 3.06
C ASN A 104 -13.20 5.90 3.87
N ALA A 105 -12.08 5.21 3.64
CA ALA A 105 -11.65 4.08 4.45
C ALA A 105 -11.39 4.51 5.91
N LEU A 106 -10.65 5.62 6.10
CA LEU A 106 -10.38 6.16 7.43
C LEU A 106 -11.65 6.74 8.09
N LEU A 107 -12.58 7.29 7.30
CA LEU A 107 -13.89 7.71 7.80
C LEU A 107 -14.69 6.53 8.37
N LEU A 108 -14.74 5.39 7.65
CA LEU A 108 -15.38 4.17 8.13
C LEU A 108 -14.76 3.70 9.45
N TYR A 109 -13.43 3.68 9.52
CA TYR A 109 -12.70 3.34 10.76
C TYR A 109 -13.07 4.30 11.91
N ASN A 110 -13.03 5.61 11.70
CA ASN A 110 -13.35 6.61 12.71
C ASN A 110 -14.82 6.48 13.21
N ILE A 111 -15.74 6.12 12.33
CA ILE A 111 -17.14 5.82 12.69
C ILE A 111 -17.21 4.57 13.55
N ALA A 112 -16.51 3.49 13.21
CA ALA A 112 -16.45 2.27 13.99
C ALA A 112 -15.88 2.51 15.39
N VAL A 113 -14.81 3.29 15.50
CA VAL A 113 -14.19 3.68 16.79
C VAL A 113 -15.15 4.56 17.61
N LYS A 114 -15.71 5.62 16.99
CA LYS A 114 -16.62 6.55 17.67
C LYS A 114 -17.87 5.87 18.22
N SER A 115 -18.38 4.86 17.53
CA SER A 115 -19.55 4.09 17.97
C SER A 115 -19.28 3.21 19.20
N GLY A 116 -18.00 3.01 19.60
CA GLY A 116 -17.56 2.12 20.67
C GLY A 116 -17.63 0.63 20.33
N ARG A 117 -18.05 0.28 19.10
CA ARG A 117 -18.18 -1.12 18.66
C ARG A 117 -16.83 -1.72 18.28
N PHE A 118 -15.89 -0.88 17.88
CA PHE A 118 -14.50 -1.29 17.70
C PHE A 118 -13.87 -1.78 18.99
N ASP A 119 -14.08 -1.09 20.12
CA ASP A 119 -13.59 -1.50 21.43
C ASP A 119 -14.29 -2.79 21.91
N ALA A 120 -15.60 -2.91 21.67
CA ALA A 120 -16.34 -4.14 21.98
C ALA A 120 -15.82 -5.33 21.18
N PHE A 121 -15.52 -5.15 19.90
CA PHE A 121 -14.92 -6.16 19.03
C PHE A 121 -13.54 -6.59 19.55
N ARG A 122 -12.66 -5.63 19.81
CA ARG A 122 -11.33 -5.85 20.38
C ARG A 122 -11.39 -6.64 21.69
N ASN A 123 -12.22 -6.20 22.63
CA ASN A 123 -12.36 -6.84 23.94
C ASN A 123 -12.91 -8.27 23.80
N TRP A 124 -13.87 -8.48 22.88
CA TRP A 124 -14.40 -9.81 22.62
C TRP A 124 -13.35 -10.76 22.09
N ILE A 125 -12.50 -10.33 21.14
CA ILE A 125 -11.39 -11.16 20.64
C ILE A 125 -10.51 -11.61 21.81
N VAL A 126 -10.06 -10.69 22.66
CA VAL A 126 -9.14 -11.00 23.76
C VAL A 126 -9.78 -11.94 24.80
N THR A 127 -11.07 -11.76 25.11
CA THR A 127 -11.76 -12.57 26.14
C THR A 127 -12.12 -13.97 25.66
N HIS A 128 -12.17 -14.24 24.35
CA HIS A 128 -12.50 -15.56 23.80
C HIS A 128 -11.27 -16.38 23.40
N MET A 129 -10.07 -15.82 23.55
CA MET A 129 -8.83 -16.53 23.25
C MET A 129 -8.38 -17.39 24.45
N PRO A 130 -7.59 -18.46 24.19
CA PRO A 130 -6.88 -19.18 25.24
C PRO A 130 -5.96 -18.24 26.04
N ASN A 131 -5.73 -18.57 27.32
CA ASN A 131 -4.80 -17.84 28.19
C ASN A 131 -3.34 -18.17 27.84
N ASP A 132 -2.94 -17.77 26.60
CA ASP A 132 -1.62 -18.01 26.04
C ASP A 132 -1.19 -16.83 25.18
N ARG A 133 -0.14 -16.10 25.59
CA ARG A 133 0.37 -14.93 24.87
C ARG A 133 0.81 -15.24 23.44
N ARG A 134 1.23 -16.47 23.15
CA ARG A 134 1.64 -16.91 21.81
C ARG A 134 0.46 -16.93 20.84
N VAL A 135 -0.70 -17.41 21.31
CA VAL A 135 -1.95 -17.37 20.55
C VAL A 135 -2.41 -15.94 20.33
N VAL A 136 -2.34 -15.10 21.38
CA VAL A 136 -2.68 -13.67 21.29
C VAL A 136 -1.79 -12.95 20.27
N LEU A 137 -0.48 -13.27 20.25
CA LEU A 137 0.45 -12.70 19.26
C LEU A 137 -0.01 -12.97 17.82
N VAL A 138 -0.45 -14.19 17.53
CA VAL A 138 -0.93 -14.53 16.17
C VAL A 138 -2.29 -13.88 15.89
N VAL A 139 -3.25 -13.99 16.79
CA VAL A 139 -4.61 -13.47 16.54
C VAL A 139 -4.63 -11.94 16.50
N ILE A 140 -4.00 -11.27 17.45
CA ILE A 140 -3.95 -9.80 17.52
C ILE A 140 -2.86 -9.24 16.60
N GLY A 141 -1.63 -9.78 16.69
CA GLY A 141 -0.49 -9.26 15.92
C GLY A 141 -0.66 -9.47 14.42
N PHE A 142 -1.05 -10.68 14.00
CA PHE A 142 -1.18 -11.04 12.60
C PHE A 142 -2.59 -10.78 12.05
N CYS A 143 -3.62 -11.53 12.53
CA CYS A 143 -4.96 -11.47 11.90
C CYS A 143 -5.63 -10.11 12.09
N PHE A 144 -5.69 -9.59 13.31
CA PHE A 144 -6.34 -8.32 13.61
C PHE A 144 -5.50 -7.12 13.15
N GLY A 145 -4.17 -7.19 13.29
CA GLY A 145 -3.26 -6.17 12.76
C GLY A 145 -3.40 -5.96 11.26
N ALA A 146 -3.60 -7.05 10.50
CA ALA A 146 -3.84 -7.00 9.08
C ALA A 146 -5.19 -6.33 8.73
N LEU A 147 -6.25 -6.56 9.53
CA LEU A 147 -7.53 -5.88 9.34
C LEU A 147 -7.37 -4.37 9.47
N LEU A 148 -6.63 -3.94 10.48
CA LEU A 148 -6.35 -2.51 10.68
C LEU A 148 -5.55 -1.92 9.53
N GLU A 149 -4.56 -2.63 8.98
CA GLU A 149 -3.78 -2.17 7.83
C GLU A 149 -4.64 -2.05 6.58
N GLY A 150 -5.51 -3.03 6.35
CA GLY A 150 -6.43 -3.02 5.21
C GLY A 150 -7.35 -1.80 5.18
N VAL A 151 -7.73 -1.29 6.34
CA VAL A 151 -8.71 -0.19 6.46
C VAL A 151 -8.07 1.16 6.77
N ALA A 152 -7.18 1.22 7.77
CA ALA A 152 -6.61 2.49 8.24
C ALA A 152 -5.27 2.85 7.58
N GLY A 153 -4.41 1.86 7.34
CA GLY A 153 -3.08 2.08 6.77
C GLY A 153 -2.22 3.08 7.55
N PHE A 154 -1.26 3.72 6.86
CA PHE A 154 -0.46 4.88 7.33
C PHE A 154 0.21 4.74 8.71
N GLY A 155 0.54 3.51 9.15
CA GLY A 155 1.22 3.24 10.42
C GLY A 155 0.32 3.16 11.64
N ALA A 156 -0.91 3.66 11.62
CA ALA A 156 -1.86 3.53 12.74
C ALA A 156 -2.05 2.06 13.21
N PRO A 157 -2.11 1.07 12.32
CA PRO A 157 -2.17 -0.35 12.70
C PRO A 157 -1.03 -0.78 13.60
N VAL A 158 0.19 -0.34 13.32
CA VAL A 158 1.37 -0.70 14.12
C VAL A 158 1.24 -0.19 15.55
N ALA A 159 0.86 1.08 15.74
CA ALA A 159 0.66 1.66 17.06
C ALA A 159 -0.45 0.94 17.86
N ILE A 160 -1.62 0.76 17.24
CA ILE A 160 -2.79 0.15 17.90
C ILE A 160 -2.48 -1.30 18.29
N THR A 161 -1.96 -2.09 17.37
CA THR A 161 -1.67 -3.51 17.59
C THR A 161 -0.56 -3.70 18.62
N SER A 162 0.51 -2.90 18.56
CA SER A 162 1.58 -2.93 19.56
C SER A 162 1.06 -2.57 20.95
N SER A 163 0.20 -1.54 21.07
CA SER A 163 -0.39 -1.17 22.36
C SER A 163 -1.23 -2.31 22.96
N LEU A 164 -1.95 -3.07 22.12
CA LEU A 164 -2.74 -4.22 22.57
C LEU A 164 -1.84 -5.36 23.05
N LEU A 165 -0.75 -5.66 22.36
CA LEU A 165 0.21 -6.68 22.80
C LEU A 165 0.89 -6.28 24.12
N ILE A 166 1.23 -5.01 24.31
CA ILE A 166 1.79 -4.49 25.56
C ILE A 166 0.78 -4.65 26.71
N LEU A 167 -0.49 -4.35 26.47
CA LEU A 167 -1.55 -4.52 27.47
C LEU A 167 -1.69 -5.97 27.97
N VAL A 168 -1.47 -6.95 27.11
CA VAL A 168 -1.50 -8.38 27.48
C VAL A 168 -0.16 -8.92 27.99
N GLY A 169 0.83 -8.05 28.19
CA GLY A 169 2.08 -8.35 28.87
C GLY A 169 3.28 -8.64 27.99
N PHE A 170 3.27 -8.22 26.71
CA PHE A 170 4.49 -8.24 25.88
C PHE A 170 5.43 -7.09 26.26
N PRO A 171 6.75 -7.32 26.26
CA PRO A 171 7.72 -6.25 26.32
C PRO A 171 7.52 -5.25 25.17
N PRO A 172 7.56 -3.92 25.41
CA PRO A 172 7.27 -2.93 24.40
C PRO A 172 8.10 -3.06 23.12
N LEU A 173 9.40 -3.35 23.24
CA LEU A 173 10.29 -3.54 22.08
C LEU A 173 9.84 -4.73 21.23
N GLU A 174 9.56 -5.88 21.86
CA GLU A 174 9.15 -7.08 21.16
C GLU A 174 7.79 -6.92 20.50
N ALA A 175 6.83 -6.29 21.19
CA ALA A 175 5.51 -6.00 20.63
C ALA A 175 5.62 -5.21 19.32
N VAL A 176 6.43 -4.14 19.30
CA VAL A 176 6.65 -3.32 18.09
C VAL A 176 7.35 -4.12 16.99
N VAL A 177 8.41 -4.87 17.32
CA VAL A 177 9.17 -5.68 16.35
C VAL A 177 8.26 -6.73 15.68
N TYR A 178 7.51 -7.50 16.46
CA TYR A 178 6.64 -8.55 15.89
C TYR A 178 5.49 -7.97 15.05
N VAL A 179 4.90 -6.87 15.50
CA VAL A 179 3.85 -6.18 14.72
C VAL A 179 4.40 -5.65 13.40
N LEU A 180 5.59 -5.05 13.39
CA LEU A 180 6.23 -4.60 12.15
C LEU A 180 6.49 -5.75 11.17
N ILE A 181 6.91 -6.93 11.67
CA ILE A 181 7.11 -8.11 10.82
C ILE A 181 5.76 -8.61 10.28
N PHE A 182 4.74 -8.76 11.11
CA PHE A 182 3.42 -9.21 10.68
C PHE A 182 2.74 -8.25 9.70
N ASN A 183 3.00 -6.94 9.84
CA ASN A 183 2.43 -5.92 8.97
C ASN A 183 2.85 -6.08 7.50
N THR A 184 3.88 -6.86 7.19
CA THR A 184 4.31 -7.11 5.80
C THR A 184 3.30 -7.91 4.98
N ALA A 185 2.45 -8.72 5.59
CA ALA A 185 1.46 -9.52 4.87
C ALA A 185 0.36 -8.69 4.18
N PRO A 186 -0.25 -7.68 4.84
CA PRO A 186 -1.35 -6.91 4.27
C PRO A 186 -0.91 -5.69 3.43
N VAL A 187 0.24 -5.09 3.67
CA VAL A 187 0.60 -3.72 3.25
C VAL A 187 0.37 -3.40 1.77
N ALA A 188 0.62 -4.33 0.85
CA ALA A 188 0.45 -4.08 -0.59
C ALA A 188 -1.03 -3.82 -0.97
N PHE A 189 -1.96 -4.38 -0.20
CA PHE A 189 -3.40 -4.18 -0.33
C PHE A 189 -3.96 -3.21 0.72
N GLY A 190 -3.10 -2.59 1.52
CA GLY A 190 -3.46 -1.68 2.61
C GLY A 190 -4.23 -0.45 2.13
N ALA A 191 -4.95 0.18 3.06
CA ALA A 191 -5.84 1.32 2.77
C ALA A 191 -6.73 1.06 1.55
N LEU A 192 -7.37 -0.11 1.52
CA LEU A 192 -8.27 -0.58 0.47
C LEU A 192 -7.65 -0.53 -0.93
N GLY A 193 -6.40 -1.04 -1.07
CA GLY A 193 -5.73 -1.22 -2.35
C GLY A 193 -5.14 0.03 -2.99
N ALA A 194 -4.99 1.12 -2.24
CA ALA A 194 -4.38 2.35 -2.73
C ALA A 194 -2.98 2.17 -3.37
N PRO A 195 -2.07 1.34 -2.83
CA PRO A 195 -0.77 1.09 -3.45
C PRO A 195 -0.86 0.52 -4.87
N ILE A 196 -1.78 -0.42 -5.09
CA ILE A 196 -1.98 -1.07 -6.40
C ILE A 196 -2.61 -0.11 -7.40
N THR A 197 -3.54 0.73 -6.94
CA THR A 197 -4.16 1.77 -7.78
C THR A 197 -3.10 2.73 -8.34
N VAL A 198 -2.17 3.17 -7.50
CA VAL A 198 -1.04 4.02 -7.94
C VAL A 198 -0.09 3.26 -8.85
N LEU A 199 0.26 2.02 -8.51
CA LEU A 199 1.14 1.19 -9.33
C LEU A 199 0.57 1.02 -10.76
N ALA A 200 -0.72 0.71 -10.87
CA ALA A 200 -1.40 0.59 -12.16
C ALA A 200 -1.33 1.87 -12.99
N ALA A 201 -1.55 3.01 -12.34
CA ALA A 201 -1.53 4.30 -13.02
C ALA A 201 -0.15 4.69 -13.56
N VAL A 202 0.91 4.54 -12.75
CA VAL A 202 2.26 4.94 -13.17
C VAL A 202 2.88 3.97 -14.17
N THR A 203 2.43 2.71 -14.20
CA THR A 203 2.93 1.67 -15.09
C THR A 203 2.09 1.48 -16.35
N SER A 204 0.86 1.99 -16.36
CA SER A 204 -0.15 1.75 -17.39
C SER A 204 -0.45 0.25 -17.59
N LEU A 205 -0.24 -0.57 -16.56
CA LEU A 205 -0.59 -2.00 -16.55
C LEU A 205 -1.99 -2.19 -15.96
N PRO A 206 -2.72 -3.24 -16.38
CA PRO A 206 -4.05 -3.53 -15.85
C PRO A 206 -4.02 -3.79 -14.35
N THR A 207 -4.82 -3.05 -13.58
CA THR A 207 -4.89 -3.13 -12.11
C THR A 207 -5.15 -4.56 -11.62
N GLY A 208 -6.09 -5.27 -12.29
CA GLY A 208 -6.41 -6.66 -11.94
C GLY A 208 -5.23 -7.63 -12.14
N ALA A 209 -4.41 -7.42 -13.17
CA ALA A 209 -3.22 -8.25 -13.40
C ALA A 209 -2.15 -8.01 -12.32
N LEU A 210 -1.94 -6.75 -11.93
CA LEU A 210 -1.01 -6.38 -10.86
C LEU A 210 -1.48 -6.96 -9.51
N ALA A 211 -2.75 -6.78 -9.18
CA ALA A 211 -3.36 -7.33 -7.97
C ALA A 211 -3.26 -8.85 -7.91
N ALA A 212 -3.59 -9.53 -9.01
CA ALA A 212 -3.47 -10.98 -9.12
C ALA A 212 -2.03 -11.45 -8.97
N MET A 213 -1.04 -10.73 -9.54
CA MET A 213 0.37 -11.10 -9.42
C MET A 213 0.90 -10.91 -7.99
N ILE A 214 0.59 -9.78 -7.34
CA ILE A 214 0.91 -9.57 -5.92
C ILE A 214 0.25 -10.65 -5.07
N GLY A 215 -1.02 -10.99 -5.35
CA GLY A 215 -1.76 -12.07 -4.71
C GLY A 215 -1.29 -13.50 -5.09
N ARG A 216 -0.25 -13.63 -5.89
CA ARG A 216 0.49 -14.89 -6.17
C ARG A 216 1.92 -14.85 -5.62
N GLN A 217 2.30 -13.77 -4.97
CA GLN A 217 3.59 -13.60 -4.28
C GLN A 217 3.40 -13.57 -2.76
N LEU A 218 2.58 -12.67 -2.24
CA LEU A 218 2.43 -12.43 -0.81
C LEU A 218 1.74 -13.56 -0.02
N PRO A 219 0.82 -14.38 -0.56
CA PRO A 219 0.27 -15.52 0.18
C PRO A 219 1.32 -16.51 0.68
N PHE A 220 2.42 -16.72 -0.04
CA PHE A 220 3.53 -17.55 0.44
C PHE A 220 4.21 -16.93 1.66
N MET A 221 4.36 -15.61 1.67
CA MET A 221 4.92 -14.88 2.81
C MET A 221 3.93 -14.90 3.99
N ALA A 222 2.65 -14.66 3.74
CA ALA A 222 1.61 -14.67 4.77
C ALA A 222 1.47 -16.04 5.46
N LEU A 223 1.62 -17.14 4.70
CA LEU A 223 1.67 -18.49 5.27
C LEU A 223 2.89 -18.70 6.16
N LEU A 224 4.05 -18.17 5.77
CA LEU A 224 5.31 -18.32 6.50
C LEU A 224 5.35 -17.48 7.79
N LEU A 225 4.78 -16.27 7.79
CA LEU A 225 4.95 -15.27 8.85
C LEU A 225 4.54 -15.74 10.26
N PRO A 226 3.41 -16.44 10.51
CA PRO A 226 3.08 -16.94 11.83
C PRO A 226 4.12 -17.91 12.38
N PHE A 227 4.65 -18.81 11.55
CA PHE A 227 5.72 -19.73 11.92
C PHE A 227 7.03 -18.99 12.18
N TYR A 228 7.35 -18.04 11.29
CA TYR A 228 8.57 -17.24 11.36
C TYR A 228 8.64 -16.45 12.67
N VAL A 229 7.61 -15.68 12.99
CA VAL A 229 7.57 -14.87 14.21
C VAL A 229 7.56 -15.78 15.45
N MET A 230 6.81 -16.89 15.42
CA MET A 230 6.77 -17.84 16.54
C MET A 230 8.12 -18.50 16.80
N ALA A 231 8.92 -18.76 15.76
CA ALA A 231 10.27 -19.29 15.91
C ALA A 231 11.18 -18.34 16.72
N PHE A 232 11.04 -17.03 16.51
CA PHE A 232 11.81 -16.02 17.25
C PHE A 232 11.25 -15.72 18.63
N TYR A 233 9.92 -15.75 18.81
CA TYR A 233 9.28 -15.45 20.08
C TYR A 233 9.40 -16.59 21.08
N GLY A 234 9.06 -17.81 20.69
CA GLY A 234 8.97 -18.96 21.61
C GLY A 234 9.82 -20.16 21.21
N GLY A 235 10.68 -20.03 20.19
CA GLY A 235 11.60 -21.06 19.73
C GLY A 235 10.93 -22.33 19.21
N ALA A 236 11.73 -23.40 19.04
CA ALA A 236 11.27 -24.68 18.48
C ALA A 236 10.18 -25.37 19.36
N ARG A 237 10.20 -25.16 20.67
CA ARG A 237 9.18 -25.69 21.60
C ARG A 237 7.80 -25.11 21.28
N SER A 238 7.71 -23.78 21.09
CA SER A 238 6.47 -23.11 20.75
C SER A 238 5.99 -23.44 19.34
N LEU A 239 6.90 -23.58 18.37
CA LEU A 239 6.55 -24.07 17.04
C LEU A 239 5.88 -25.45 17.08
N LYS A 240 6.46 -26.39 17.82
CA LYS A 240 5.89 -27.77 17.98
C LYS A 240 4.56 -27.75 18.71
N ALA A 241 4.38 -26.88 19.71
CA ALA A 241 3.14 -26.79 20.46
C ALA A 241 2.00 -26.11 19.69
N LEU A 242 2.32 -25.14 18.82
CA LEU A 242 1.33 -24.26 18.20
C LEU A 242 1.20 -24.42 16.68
N TRP A 243 1.94 -25.36 16.05
CA TRP A 243 1.91 -25.50 14.59
C TRP A 243 0.49 -25.56 13.98
N PRO A 244 -0.54 -26.19 14.63
CA PRO A 244 -1.86 -26.24 14.01
C PRO A 244 -2.50 -24.85 13.88
N VAL A 245 -2.44 -24.04 14.94
CA VAL A 245 -3.01 -22.68 14.90
C VAL A 245 -2.19 -21.75 14.00
N LEU A 246 -0.85 -21.92 13.95
CA LEU A 246 0.01 -21.16 13.03
C LEU A 246 -0.35 -21.46 11.58
N LEU A 247 -0.56 -22.75 11.26
CA LEU A 247 -0.97 -23.19 9.93
C LEU A 247 -2.36 -22.67 9.59
N VAL A 248 -3.33 -22.79 10.50
CA VAL A 248 -4.70 -22.32 10.27
C VAL A 248 -4.72 -20.81 10.03
N ALA A 249 -4.04 -20.01 10.86
CA ALA A 249 -3.98 -18.56 10.68
C ALA A 249 -3.29 -18.15 9.37
N GLY A 250 -2.11 -18.72 9.10
CA GLY A 250 -1.36 -18.40 7.89
C GLY A 250 -2.04 -18.89 6.62
N ALA A 251 -2.54 -20.13 6.61
CA ALA A 251 -3.18 -20.71 5.42
C ALA A 251 -4.53 -20.04 5.11
N SER A 252 -5.37 -19.79 6.11
CA SER A 252 -6.64 -19.08 5.87
C SER A 252 -6.43 -17.66 5.36
N PHE A 253 -5.42 -16.94 5.88
CA PHE A 253 -5.04 -15.64 5.35
C PHE A 253 -4.57 -15.75 3.89
N ALA A 254 -3.62 -16.64 3.62
CA ALA A 254 -3.02 -16.82 2.31
C ALA A 254 -4.06 -17.21 1.24
N VAL A 255 -4.94 -18.16 1.56
CA VAL A 255 -6.02 -18.59 0.66
C VAL A 255 -7.00 -17.45 0.40
N SER A 256 -7.44 -16.75 1.45
CA SER A 256 -8.36 -15.62 1.30
C SER A 256 -7.72 -14.47 0.51
N GLN A 257 -6.42 -14.18 0.73
CA GLN A 257 -5.67 -13.16 0.00
C GLN A 257 -5.56 -13.52 -1.48
N PHE A 258 -5.25 -14.78 -1.79
CA PHE A 258 -5.23 -15.27 -3.17
C PHE A 258 -6.60 -15.18 -3.84
N LEU A 259 -7.66 -15.64 -3.18
CA LEU A 259 -9.01 -15.63 -3.75
C LEU A 259 -9.53 -14.20 -3.95
N ALA A 260 -9.35 -13.33 -2.96
CA ALA A 260 -9.82 -11.96 -3.04
C ALA A 260 -9.11 -11.17 -4.15
N SER A 261 -7.78 -11.25 -4.23
CA SER A 261 -6.97 -10.51 -5.19
C SER A 261 -7.10 -11.01 -6.63
N ASN A 262 -7.39 -12.30 -6.83
CA ASN A 262 -7.49 -12.89 -8.18
C ASN A 262 -8.92 -12.95 -8.72
N PHE A 263 -9.96 -13.04 -7.86
CA PHE A 263 -11.31 -13.38 -8.30
C PHE A 263 -12.42 -12.47 -7.78
N ILE A 264 -12.15 -11.60 -6.77
CA ILE A 264 -13.18 -10.75 -6.17
C ILE A 264 -12.90 -9.28 -6.47
N ASP A 265 -12.09 -8.63 -5.60
CA ASP A 265 -11.73 -7.22 -5.76
C ASP A 265 -10.47 -6.92 -4.96
N TYR A 266 -9.50 -6.26 -5.59
CA TYR A 266 -8.21 -5.95 -4.97
C TYR A 266 -8.34 -4.97 -3.79
N THR A 267 -9.37 -4.12 -3.80
CA THR A 267 -9.61 -3.16 -2.71
C THR A 267 -10.08 -3.84 -1.43
N LEU A 268 -10.68 -5.01 -1.54
CA LEU A 268 -11.16 -5.80 -0.39
C LEU A 268 -10.17 -6.87 0.07
N THR A 269 -9.05 -7.04 -0.62
CA THR A 269 -8.16 -8.18 -0.37
C THR A 269 -7.74 -8.28 1.08
N ASP A 270 -7.29 -7.21 1.72
CA ASP A 270 -6.88 -7.24 3.13
C ASP A 270 -8.06 -7.43 4.09
N VAL A 271 -9.18 -6.80 3.80
CA VAL A 271 -10.39 -6.95 4.65
C VAL A 271 -10.86 -8.39 4.65
N LEU A 272 -10.98 -9.02 3.47
CA LEU A 272 -11.43 -10.40 3.34
C LEU A 272 -10.39 -11.40 3.89
N SER A 273 -9.09 -11.14 3.66
CA SER A 273 -8.02 -12.02 4.16
C SER A 273 -7.92 -12.01 5.67
N SER A 274 -7.96 -10.82 6.25
CA SER A 274 -7.87 -10.65 7.71
C SER A 274 -9.13 -11.16 8.43
N LEU A 275 -10.33 -10.84 7.93
CA LEU A 275 -11.59 -11.35 8.48
C LEU A 275 -11.68 -12.86 8.34
N GLY A 276 -11.32 -13.40 7.16
CA GLY A 276 -11.29 -14.83 6.91
C GLY A 276 -10.32 -15.54 7.85
N SER A 277 -9.10 -15.04 7.96
CA SER A 277 -8.11 -15.61 8.87
C SER A 277 -8.55 -15.50 10.34
N LEU A 278 -9.06 -14.34 10.75
CA LEU A 278 -9.53 -14.12 12.12
C LEU A 278 -10.70 -15.06 12.46
N ALA A 279 -11.72 -15.14 11.59
CA ALA A 279 -12.89 -15.98 11.80
C ALA A 279 -12.49 -17.47 11.88
N VAL A 280 -11.72 -17.96 10.88
CA VAL A 280 -11.30 -19.37 10.82
C VAL A 280 -10.41 -19.73 12.02
N THR A 281 -9.49 -18.86 12.40
CA THR A 281 -8.61 -19.09 13.55
C THR A 281 -9.38 -19.11 14.87
N LEU A 282 -10.32 -18.19 15.09
CA LEU A 282 -11.16 -18.16 16.29
C LEU A 282 -12.10 -19.37 16.38
N LEU A 283 -12.67 -19.80 15.25
CA LEU A 283 -13.48 -21.03 15.20
C LEU A 283 -12.63 -22.27 15.49
N PHE A 284 -11.42 -22.33 14.93
CA PHE A 284 -10.49 -23.43 15.22
C PHE A 284 -10.11 -23.50 16.71
N LEU A 285 -9.89 -22.36 17.36
CA LEU A 285 -9.58 -22.28 18.79
C LEU A 285 -10.74 -22.70 19.72
N GLN A 286 -11.96 -22.85 19.22
CA GLN A 286 -13.08 -23.43 19.98
C GLN A 286 -12.96 -24.95 20.11
N VAL A 287 -12.40 -25.60 19.09
CA VAL A 287 -12.24 -27.07 19.04
C VAL A 287 -10.83 -27.54 19.42
N TRP A 288 -9.85 -26.68 19.24
CA TRP A 288 -8.45 -26.96 19.55
C TRP A 288 -7.87 -25.91 20.51
N ARG A 289 -7.19 -26.33 21.53
CA ARG A 289 -6.50 -25.45 22.49
C ARG A 289 -5.09 -25.95 22.72
N PRO A 290 -4.08 -25.07 22.79
CA PRO A 290 -2.73 -25.49 23.17
C PRO A 290 -2.71 -26.03 24.61
N ALA A 291 -1.76 -26.90 24.88
CA ALA A 291 -1.48 -27.29 26.26
C ALA A 291 -1.08 -26.06 27.08
N PRO A 292 -1.62 -25.88 28.30
CA PRO A 292 -1.26 -24.76 29.15
C PRO A 292 0.25 -24.69 29.38
N ASP A 293 0.84 -23.52 29.19
CA ASP A 293 2.25 -23.26 29.45
C ASP A 293 2.38 -22.04 30.38
N PRO A 294 2.78 -22.25 31.67
CA PRO A 294 2.85 -21.15 32.62
C PRO A 294 3.77 -20.00 32.21
N GLU A 295 4.80 -20.27 31.40
CA GLU A 295 5.74 -19.27 30.90
C GLU A 295 5.05 -18.24 30.00
N PHE A 296 4.04 -18.67 29.23
CA PHE A 296 3.32 -17.84 28.28
C PHE A 296 1.91 -17.45 28.73
N ALA A 297 1.54 -17.76 29.99
CA ALA A 297 0.24 -17.36 30.53
C ALA A 297 0.09 -15.83 30.59
N ILE A 298 -1.11 -15.34 30.28
CA ILE A 298 -1.46 -13.92 30.44
C ILE A 298 -1.75 -13.69 31.93
N GLY A 299 -1.02 -12.79 32.56
CA GLY A 299 -1.24 -12.45 33.97
C GLY A 299 -2.61 -11.77 34.18
N ALA A 300 -3.23 -12.02 35.37
CA ALA A 300 -4.52 -11.42 35.72
C ALA A 300 -4.56 -9.89 35.53
N ALA A 301 -3.47 -9.19 35.86
CA ALA A 301 -3.33 -7.74 35.66
C ALA A 301 -3.42 -7.30 34.19
N GLY A 302 -3.13 -8.18 33.22
CA GLY A 302 -3.28 -7.88 31.80
C GLY A 302 -4.73 -7.88 31.34
N LEU A 303 -5.52 -8.80 31.88
CA LEU A 303 -6.96 -8.90 31.56
C LEU A 303 -7.77 -7.75 32.20
N ASP A 304 -7.42 -7.34 33.42
CA ASP A 304 -8.09 -6.24 34.14
C ASP A 304 -7.87 -4.88 33.46
N ARG A 305 -6.75 -4.69 32.78
CA ARG A 305 -6.43 -3.45 32.04
C ARG A 305 -7.27 -3.22 30.79
N LEU A 306 -7.95 -4.24 30.27
CA LEU A 306 -8.83 -4.11 29.11
C LEU A 306 -10.09 -3.29 29.38
N GLY A 307 -10.39 -3.00 30.66
CA GLY A 307 -11.55 -2.24 31.12
C GLY A 307 -12.87 -3.03 30.96
N PRO A 308 -13.95 -2.55 31.61
CA PRO A 308 -15.25 -3.19 31.49
C PRO A 308 -15.73 -3.13 30.03
N ALA A 309 -16.14 -4.28 29.48
CA ALA A 309 -16.76 -4.35 28.18
C ALA A 309 -18.01 -3.43 28.18
N ARG A 310 -18.10 -2.47 27.27
CA ARG A 310 -19.34 -1.76 27.04
C ARG A 310 -20.41 -2.81 26.73
N ALA A 311 -21.65 -2.57 27.20
CA ALA A 311 -22.79 -3.47 27.00
C ALA A 311 -23.28 -3.48 25.52
N VAL A 312 -22.37 -3.70 24.59
CA VAL A 312 -22.64 -3.77 23.16
C VAL A 312 -22.36 -5.21 22.70
N PRO A 313 -23.30 -5.86 22.00
CA PRO A 313 -23.08 -7.20 21.48
C PRO A 313 -21.83 -7.24 20.58
N ALA A 314 -20.94 -8.17 20.83
CA ALA A 314 -19.64 -8.30 20.14
C ALA A 314 -19.77 -8.46 18.62
N TRP A 315 -20.84 -9.13 18.12
CA TRP A 315 -21.09 -9.29 16.68
C TRP A 315 -21.26 -7.94 15.96
N GLN A 316 -21.70 -6.89 16.65
CA GLN A 316 -21.81 -5.54 16.05
C GLN A 316 -20.43 -4.95 15.70
N GLY A 317 -19.37 -5.43 16.31
CA GLY A 317 -18.01 -5.03 15.97
C GLY A 317 -17.54 -5.51 14.59
N TRP A 318 -18.15 -6.59 14.07
CA TRP A 318 -17.90 -7.10 12.73
C TRP A 318 -18.65 -6.31 11.62
N LEU A 319 -19.75 -5.65 11.99
CA LEU A 319 -20.65 -5.01 11.03
C LEU A 319 -19.98 -3.99 10.09
N PRO A 320 -19.12 -3.06 10.52
CA PRO A 320 -18.49 -2.10 9.62
C PRO A 320 -17.76 -2.78 8.47
N TRP A 321 -17.06 -3.88 8.78
CA TRP A 321 -16.25 -4.64 7.84
C TRP A 321 -17.09 -5.49 6.90
N VAL A 322 -18.15 -6.09 7.43
CA VAL A 322 -19.12 -6.84 6.63
C VAL A 322 -19.90 -5.88 5.71
N ILE A 323 -20.32 -4.72 6.20
CA ILE A 323 -21.03 -3.72 5.40
C ILE A 323 -20.15 -3.26 4.23
N VAL A 324 -18.89 -2.88 4.48
CA VAL A 324 -18.02 -2.42 3.39
C VAL A 324 -17.76 -3.53 2.39
N ALA A 325 -17.54 -4.78 2.85
CA ALA A 325 -17.34 -5.91 1.95
C ALA A 325 -18.56 -6.14 1.05
N VAL A 326 -19.77 -6.21 1.63
CA VAL A 326 -21.02 -6.40 0.87
C VAL A 326 -21.26 -5.26 -0.12
N VAL A 327 -21.10 -4.00 0.31
CA VAL A 327 -21.30 -2.83 -0.55
C VAL A 327 -20.31 -2.84 -1.71
N VAL A 328 -19.01 -3.06 -1.46
CA VAL A 328 -17.99 -3.02 -2.52
C VAL A 328 -18.13 -4.21 -3.47
N ILE A 329 -18.41 -5.43 -2.97
CA ILE A 329 -18.68 -6.60 -3.83
C ILE A 329 -19.89 -6.33 -4.74
N GLY A 330 -20.99 -5.84 -4.19
CA GLY A 330 -22.15 -5.45 -4.99
C GLY A 330 -21.81 -4.37 -6.02
N TRP A 331 -21.05 -3.35 -5.60
CA TRP A 331 -20.60 -2.27 -6.49
C TRP A 331 -19.80 -2.74 -7.68
N THR A 332 -18.87 -3.67 -7.43
CA THR A 332 -18.01 -4.26 -8.46
C THR A 332 -18.78 -5.24 -9.35
N THR A 333 -19.61 -6.10 -8.74
CA THR A 333 -20.42 -7.10 -9.46
C THR A 333 -21.40 -6.44 -10.43
N PHE A 334 -22.10 -5.40 -9.98
CA PHE A 334 -23.05 -4.66 -10.80
C PHE A 334 -22.40 -3.54 -11.63
N LYS A 335 -21.07 -3.43 -11.60
CA LYS A 335 -20.28 -2.41 -12.32
C LYS A 335 -20.76 -0.99 -12.09
N VAL A 336 -21.23 -0.68 -10.87
CA VAL A 336 -21.73 0.65 -10.50
C VAL A 336 -20.68 1.73 -10.70
N PHE A 337 -19.40 1.41 -10.55
CA PHE A 337 -18.27 2.30 -10.80
C PHE A 337 -18.21 2.85 -12.24
N ALA A 338 -18.83 2.15 -13.20
CA ALA A 338 -18.86 2.58 -14.59
C ALA A 338 -19.96 3.61 -14.90
N ILE A 339 -20.91 3.79 -13.99
CA ILE A 339 -22.01 4.75 -14.17
C ILE A 339 -21.45 6.17 -14.07
N GLY A 340 -21.65 6.97 -15.11
CA GLY A 340 -21.14 8.33 -15.18
C GLY A 340 -19.64 8.44 -15.41
N GLN A 341 -18.96 7.33 -15.77
CA GLN A 341 -17.54 7.35 -16.13
C GLN A 341 -17.31 8.24 -17.35
N GLN A 342 -16.28 9.07 -17.27
CA GLN A 342 -15.83 9.93 -18.36
C GLN A 342 -14.32 9.76 -18.55
N ASN A 343 -13.92 9.53 -19.79
CA ASN A 343 -12.51 9.54 -20.19
C ASN A 343 -12.17 10.95 -20.69
N ILE A 344 -11.43 11.68 -19.89
CA ILE A 344 -11.06 13.07 -20.17
C ILE A 344 -9.63 13.08 -20.71
N GLU A 345 -9.47 13.40 -21.98
CA GLU A 345 -8.17 13.67 -22.57
C GLU A 345 -7.60 14.93 -21.90
N TRP A 346 -6.41 14.80 -21.28
CA TRP A 346 -5.82 15.92 -20.54
C TRP A 346 -5.43 17.05 -21.51
N PRO A 347 -6.02 18.24 -21.35
CA PRO A 347 -5.78 19.35 -22.26
C PRO A 347 -4.29 19.71 -22.33
N GLY A 348 -3.75 19.87 -23.53
CA GLY A 348 -2.34 20.24 -23.74
C GLY A 348 -1.32 19.11 -23.57
N LEU A 349 -1.68 17.98 -22.95
CA LEU A 349 -0.75 16.88 -22.66
C LEU A 349 -1.06 15.60 -23.49
N HIS A 350 -2.36 15.33 -23.77
CA HIS A 350 -2.75 14.13 -24.51
C HIS A 350 -2.12 14.13 -25.93
N LYS A 351 -1.32 13.10 -26.23
CA LYS A 351 -0.56 12.92 -27.47
C LYS A 351 0.42 14.06 -27.81
N ALA A 352 0.75 14.92 -26.85
CA ALA A 352 1.74 15.97 -27.04
C ALA A 352 3.19 15.48 -26.87
N ILE A 353 3.36 14.26 -26.34
CA ILE A 353 4.65 13.65 -26.03
C ILE A 353 4.79 12.31 -26.76
N SER A 354 5.97 12.04 -27.26
CA SER A 354 6.34 10.79 -27.95
C SER A 354 7.29 9.97 -27.08
N ILE A 355 6.95 8.69 -26.86
CA ILE A 355 7.78 7.74 -26.11
C ILE A 355 8.83 7.17 -27.05
N THR A 356 10.02 7.75 -27.04
CA THR A 356 11.12 7.36 -27.92
C THR A 356 11.53 5.90 -27.77
N LEU A 357 11.49 5.36 -26.53
CA LEU A 357 11.85 3.97 -26.25
C LEU A 357 10.88 2.96 -26.88
N TYR A 358 9.65 3.36 -27.21
CA TYR A 358 8.62 2.51 -27.80
C TYR A 358 8.21 3.02 -29.21
N ASP A 359 9.19 3.11 -30.12
CA ASP A 359 9.01 3.47 -31.52
C ASP A 359 8.29 4.81 -31.74
N ASN A 360 8.58 5.79 -30.90
CA ASN A 360 7.95 7.12 -30.92
C ASN A 360 6.41 7.07 -30.79
N ARG A 361 5.87 6.08 -30.07
CA ARG A 361 4.44 5.98 -29.81
C ARG A 361 3.95 7.22 -29.03
N PRO A 362 2.83 7.85 -29.44
CA PRO A 362 2.26 8.97 -28.70
C PRO A 362 1.84 8.57 -27.29
N TYR A 363 2.13 9.41 -26.31
CA TYR A 363 1.74 9.19 -24.92
C TYR A 363 0.27 9.58 -24.71
N ASN A 364 -0.56 8.64 -24.30
CA ASN A 364 -1.96 8.88 -24.02
C ASN A 364 -2.14 9.41 -22.59
N ALA A 365 -2.38 10.72 -22.46
CA ALA A 365 -2.72 11.34 -21.19
C ALA A 365 -4.26 11.41 -21.06
N VAL A 366 -4.86 10.35 -20.57
CA VAL A 366 -6.32 10.25 -20.35
C VAL A 366 -6.57 10.07 -18.87
N TRP A 367 -7.36 10.96 -18.28
CA TRP A 367 -7.86 10.81 -16.92
C TRP A 367 -9.28 10.24 -16.94
N THR A 368 -9.42 9.03 -16.40
CA THR A 368 -10.73 8.40 -16.26
C THR A 368 -11.38 8.89 -14.97
N PHE A 369 -12.31 9.83 -15.11
CA PHE A 369 -13.12 10.31 -13.99
C PHE A 369 -14.29 9.36 -13.75
N GLN A 370 -14.33 8.76 -12.57
CA GLN A 370 -15.39 7.86 -12.11
C GLN A 370 -16.03 8.44 -10.85
N PRO A 371 -17.19 9.15 -10.96
CA PRO A 371 -17.87 9.73 -9.79
C PRO A 371 -18.27 8.64 -8.78
N LEU A 372 -18.60 7.46 -9.27
CA LEU A 372 -18.95 6.28 -8.46
C LEU A 372 -17.77 5.29 -8.35
N SER A 373 -16.54 5.79 -8.16
CA SER A 373 -15.37 4.96 -7.91
C SER A 373 -15.52 4.14 -6.62
N SER A 374 -14.63 3.17 -6.38
CA SER A 374 -14.63 2.36 -5.14
C SER A 374 -14.61 3.21 -3.87
N GLY A 375 -13.97 4.38 -3.89
CA GLY A 375 -14.00 5.32 -2.77
C GLY A 375 -15.42 5.81 -2.42
N THR A 376 -16.29 5.98 -3.42
CA THR A 376 -17.69 6.36 -3.20
C THR A 376 -18.49 5.19 -2.62
N ALA A 377 -18.24 3.96 -3.03
CA ALA A 377 -18.82 2.77 -2.40
C ALA A 377 -18.46 2.70 -0.90
N ILE A 378 -17.18 2.98 -0.57
CA ILE A 378 -16.71 2.98 0.81
C ILE A 378 -17.36 4.13 1.61
N LEU A 379 -17.54 5.32 1.01
CA LEU A 379 -18.27 6.42 1.63
C LEU A 379 -19.71 6.01 1.99
N LEU A 380 -20.41 5.36 1.06
CA LEU A 380 -21.76 4.88 1.31
C LEU A 380 -21.79 3.82 2.42
N ALA A 381 -20.82 2.89 2.42
CA ALA A 381 -20.66 1.92 3.50
C ALA A 381 -20.40 2.60 4.85
N ALA A 382 -19.58 3.65 4.89
CA ALA A 382 -19.30 4.41 6.10
C ALA A 382 -20.54 5.15 6.63
N VAL A 383 -21.27 5.84 5.75
CA VAL A 383 -22.52 6.53 6.10
C VAL A 383 -23.58 5.53 6.59
N PHE A 384 -23.76 4.42 5.87
CA PHE A 384 -24.69 3.37 6.25
C PHE A 384 -24.34 2.75 7.61
N THR A 385 -23.05 2.49 7.85
CA THR A 385 -22.55 2.04 9.16
C THR A 385 -22.91 3.04 10.26
N GLY A 386 -22.72 4.34 10.03
CA GLY A 386 -23.08 5.38 10.98
C GLY A 386 -24.59 5.41 11.30
N LEU A 387 -25.44 5.20 10.28
CA LEU A 387 -26.89 5.12 10.45
C LEU A 387 -27.31 3.87 11.23
N VAL A 388 -26.76 2.70 10.88
CA VAL A 388 -27.01 1.43 11.61
C VAL A 388 -26.61 1.54 13.08
N PHE A 389 -25.55 2.29 13.37
CA PHE A 389 -25.08 2.52 14.72
C PHE A 389 -25.77 3.70 15.42
N GLN A 390 -26.75 4.32 14.76
CA GLN A 390 -27.55 5.43 15.29
C GLN A 390 -26.70 6.62 15.75
N LEU A 391 -25.59 6.89 15.05
CA LEU A 391 -24.78 8.08 15.31
C LEU A 391 -25.56 9.32 14.91
N SER A 392 -25.55 10.32 15.78
CA SER A 392 -26.19 11.61 15.48
C SER A 392 -25.46 12.31 14.32
N PRO A 393 -26.15 13.20 13.57
CA PRO A 393 -25.49 13.99 12.51
C PRO A 393 -24.27 14.79 13.01
N ARG A 394 -24.31 15.26 14.27
CA ARG A 394 -23.17 15.96 14.88
C ARG A 394 -21.98 15.03 15.09
N GLU A 395 -22.20 13.77 15.46
CA GLU A 395 -21.13 12.78 15.62
C GLU A 395 -20.54 12.37 14.29
N LEU A 396 -21.37 12.18 13.26
CA LEU A 396 -20.91 11.93 11.89
C LEU A 396 -20.04 13.09 11.37
N LEU A 397 -20.50 14.33 11.54
CA LEU A 397 -19.70 15.51 11.17
C LEU A 397 -18.37 15.60 11.96
N ARG A 398 -18.37 15.21 13.23
CA ARG A 398 -17.12 15.12 14.00
C ARG A 398 -16.17 14.05 13.45
N CYS A 399 -16.69 12.89 13.02
CA CYS A 399 -15.87 11.87 12.35
C CYS A 399 -15.28 12.40 11.03
N VAL A 400 -16.09 13.10 10.22
CA VAL A 400 -15.62 13.75 8.99
C VAL A 400 -14.51 14.78 9.29
N ALA A 401 -14.73 15.66 10.28
CA ALA A 401 -13.73 16.66 10.67
C ALA A 401 -12.44 16.03 11.20
N LEU A 402 -12.56 14.95 11.99
CA LEU A 402 -11.39 14.18 12.47
C LEU A 402 -10.64 13.56 11.30
N THR A 403 -11.36 12.89 10.39
CA THR A 403 -10.77 12.29 9.19
C THR A 403 -10.04 13.34 8.36
N ALA A 404 -10.66 14.49 8.09
CA ALA A 404 -10.03 15.57 7.32
C ALA A 404 -8.72 16.05 7.98
N ARG A 405 -8.70 16.18 9.32
CA ARG A 405 -7.48 16.54 10.06
C ARG A 405 -6.39 15.48 9.99
N GLN A 406 -6.76 14.21 9.92
CA GLN A 406 -5.80 13.10 9.84
C GLN A 406 -5.20 12.95 8.44
N VAL A 407 -5.97 13.21 7.38
CA VAL A 407 -5.56 12.88 6.01
C VAL A 407 -4.97 14.04 5.20
N TRP A 408 -5.09 15.30 5.60
CA TRP A 408 -4.69 16.43 4.76
C TRP A 408 -3.19 16.41 4.39
N ILE A 409 -2.30 16.06 5.34
CA ILE A 409 -0.86 15.90 5.06
C ILE A 409 -0.59 14.68 4.16
N PRO A 410 -1.12 13.47 4.44
CA PRO A 410 -1.06 12.35 3.51
C PRO A 410 -1.55 12.69 2.10
N VAL A 411 -2.68 13.38 1.96
CA VAL A 411 -3.21 13.81 0.64
C VAL A 411 -2.19 14.63 -0.12
N ILE A 412 -1.67 15.70 0.48
CA ILE A 412 -0.64 16.55 -0.15
C ILE A 412 0.60 15.72 -0.52
N THR A 413 1.06 14.86 0.39
CA THR A 413 2.25 14.03 0.16
C THR A 413 2.07 13.12 -1.06
N VAL A 414 0.94 12.42 -1.15
CA VAL A 414 0.67 11.50 -2.27
C VAL A 414 0.48 12.27 -3.57
N MET A 415 -0.19 13.44 -3.56
CA MET A 415 -0.30 14.30 -4.73
C MET A 415 1.08 14.74 -5.27
N LEU A 416 1.99 15.14 -4.40
CA LEU A 416 3.34 15.57 -4.78
C LEU A 416 4.18 14.41 -5.34
N ILE A 417 4.12 13.23 -4.71
CA ILE A 417 4.90 12.05 -5.14
C ILE A 417 4.37 11.49 -6.46
N VAL A 418 3.04 11.36 -6.60
CA VAL A 418 2.44 10.89 -7.86
C VAL A 418 2.63 11.93 -8.97
N GLY A 419 2.55 13.23 -8.65
CA GLY A 419 2.91 14.30 -9.57
C GLY A 419 4.35 14.18 -10.07
N LEU A 420 5.31 13.92 -9.18
CA LEU A 420 6.70 13.63 -9.54
C LEU A 420 6.81 12.38 -10.44
N ALA A 421 6.12 11.30 -10.10
CA ALA A 421 6.15 10.06 -10.88
C ALA A 421 5.63 10.27 -12.32
N TYR A 422 4.53 11.01 -12.46
CA TYR A 422 3.99 11.37 -13.77
C TYR A 422 4.97 12.27 -14.56
N LEU A 423 5.54 13.29 -13.92
CA LEU A 423 6.58 14.12 -14.53
C LEU A 423 7.75 13.27 -15.03
N MET A 424 8.26 12.34 -14.23
CA MET A 424 9.36 11.46 -14.62
C MET A 424 8.98 10.53 -15.78
N ASN A 425 7.73 10.05 -15.82
CA ASN A 425 7.23 9.25 -16.93
C ASN A 425 7.11 10.07 -18.22
N TYR A 426 6.51 11.24 -18.15
CA TYR A 426 6.27 12.09 -19.33
C TYR A 426 7.55 12.74 -19.87
N SER A 427 8.52 13.07 -19.00
CA SER A 427 9.80 13.68 -19.42
C SER A 427 10.78 12.68 -20.05
N GLY A 428 10.67 11.39 -19.74
CA GLY A 428 11.63 10.37 -20.17
C GLY A 428 12.59 9.89 -19.09
N LEU A 429 12.66 10.57 -17.93
CA LEU A 429 13.55 10.19 -16.83
C LEU A 429 13.36 8.74 -16.39
N ALA A 430 12.09 8.29 -16.23
CA ALA A 430 11.78 6.92 -15.82
C ALA A 430 12.28 5.88 -16.84
N TYR A 431 12.26 6.21 -18.12
CA TYR A 431 12.76 5.33 -19.18
C TYR A 431 14.29 5.23 -19.18
N THR A 432 14.99 6.35 -18.97
CA THR A 432 16.45 6.36 -18.79
C THR A 432 16.87 5.52 -17.58
N LEU A 433 16.19 5.67 -16.45
CA LEU A 433 16.45 4.88 -15.25
C LEU A 433 16.18 3.39 -15.49
N GLY A 434 15.08 3.05 -16.15
CA GLY A 434 14.74 1.66 -16.47
C GLY A 434 15.79 1.00 -17.38
N GLN A 435 16.28 1.71 -18.39
CA GLN A 435 17.38 1.23 -19.23
C GLN A 435 18.67 1.02 -18.45
N GLY A 436 19.02 1.97 -17.56
CA GLY A 436 20.21 1.85 -16.71
C GLY A 436 20.12 0.64 -15.77
N VAL A 437 18.96 0.39 -15.18
CA VAL A 437 18.74 -0.82 -14.36
C VAL A 437 18.76 -2.09 -15.22
N ALA A 438 18.21 -2.07 -16.43
CA ALA A 438 18.25 -3.19 -17.35
C ALA A 438 19.69 -3.60 -17.73
N SER A 439 20.66 -2.69 -17.68
CA SER A 439 22.07 -3.01 -17.95
C SER A 439 22.67 -4.02 -16.96
N THR A 440 22.02 -4.26 -15.81
CA THR A 440 22.42 -5.31 -14.86
C THR A 440 22.11 -6.74 -15.36
N GLY A 441 21.38 -6.86 -16.48
CA GLY A 441 21.02 -8.15 -17.07
C GLY A 441 20.14 -9.01 -16.16
N PRO A 442 20.31 -10.36 -16.17
CA PRO A 442 19.50 -11.28 -15.37
C PRO A 442 19.57 -11.06 -13.84
N VAL A 443 20.62 -10.39 -13.35
CA VAL A 443 20.77 -10.04 -11.92
C VAL A 443 19.62 -9.14 -11.46
N PHE A 444 19.01 -8.38 -12.38
CA PHE A 444 17.81 -7.58 -12.13
C PHE A 444 16.71 -8.36 -11.41
N VAL A 445 16.55 -9.65 -11.71
CA VAL A 445 15.50 -10.49 -11.08
C VAL A 445 15.65 -10.52 -9.55
N LEU A 446 16.87 -10.59 -9.04
CA LEU A 446 17.17 -10.57 -7.61
C LEU A 446 17.23 -9.15 -7.04
N LEU A 447 17.59 -8.16 -7.86
CA LEU A 447 17.63 -6.74 -7.44
C LEU A 447 16.24 -6.11 -7.36
N SER A 448 15.31 -6.57 -8.19
CA SER A 448 13.98 -6.00 -8.32
C SER A 448 13.21 -5.86 -6.98
N PRO A 449 13.10 -6.88 -6.12
CA PRO A 449 12.44 -6.70 -4.83
C PRO A 449 13.16 -5.68 -3.93
N PHE A 450 14.49 -5.57 -4.03
CA PHE A 450 15.26 -4.58 -3.25
C PHE A 450 15.05 -3.15 -3.73
N LEU A 451 14.70 -2.90 -4.98
CA LEU A 451 14.33 -1.56 -5.44
C LEU A 451 13.05 -1.07 -4.72
N GLY A 452 12.00 -1.90 -4.70
CA GLY A 452 10.79 -1.61 -3.92
C GLY A 452 11.09 -1.50 -2.42
N TRP A 453 11.92 -2.41 -1.89
CA TRP A 453 12.37 -2.42 -0.51
C TRP A 453 13.02 -1.09 -0.08
N VAL A 454 13.99 -0.57 -0.85
CA VAL A 454 14.63 0.73 -0.58
C VAL A 454 13.62 1.87 -0.63
N ALA A 455 12.74 1.87 -1.62
CA ALA A 455 11.74 2.91 -1.78
C ALA A 455 10.82 3.03 -0.56
N VAL A 456 10.34 1.88 -0.06
CA VAL A 456 9.40 1.85 1.07
C VAL A 456 10.13 1.95 2.41
N MET A 457 11.32 1.39 2.55
CA MET A 457 12.16 1.60 3.73
C MET A 457 12.32 3.09 4.04
N LEU A 458 12.57 3.90 3.02
CA LEU A 458 12.82 5.32 3.21
C LEU A 458 11.52 6.15 3.29
N SER A 459 10.50 5.83 2.48
CA SER A 459 9.23 6.57 2.45
C SER A 459 8.21 6.12 3.50
N GLY A 460 8.31 4.91 4.01
CA GLY A 460 7.32 4.31 4.92
C GLY A 460 5.98 3.95 4.27
N SER A 461 5.85 4.12 2.95
CA SER A 461 4.60 3.99 2.22
C SER A 461 4.78 3.20 0.92
N ASP A 462 4.08 2.07 0.79
CA ASP A 462 4.10 1.27 -0.44
C ASP A 462 3.50 2.03 -1.63
N THR A 463 2.49 2.88 -1.38
CA THR A 463 1.93 3.80 -2.39
C THR A 463 3.00 4.70 -2.99
N SER A 464 3.85 5.30 -2.14
CA SER A 464 4.95 6.18 -2.58
C SER A 464 6.05 5.40 -3.28
N GLY A 465 6.41 4.21 -2.77
CA GLY A 465 7.39 3.32 -3.39
C GLY A 465 6.96 2.88 -4.78
N ASN A 466 5.70 2.53 -4.95
CA ASN A 466 5.12 2.15 -6.23
C ASN A 466 5.08 3.33 -7.22
N ALA A 467 4.78 4.54 -6.76
CA ALA A 467 4.83 5.73 -7.60
C ALA A 467 6.24 5.98 -8.15
N LEU A 468 7.26 5.91 -7.30
CA LEU A 468 8.63 6.27 -7.66
C LEU A 468 9.33 5.22 -8.54
N PHE A 469 9.14 3.93 -8.26
CA PHE A 469 9.92 2.87 -8.90
C PHE A 469 9.10 1.94 -9.79
N GLY A 470 7.77 1.98 -9.73
CA GLY A 470 6.92 1.04 -10.46
C GLY A 470 7.20 1.03 -11.97
N ASN A 471 7.20 2.19 -12.63
CA ASN A 471 7.45 2.26 -14.07
C ASN A 471 8.91 1.98 -14.45
N LEU A 472 9.87 2.36 -13.62
CA LEU A 472 11.28 2.00 -13.80
C LEU A 472 11.44 0.48 -13.93
N GLN A 473 10.79 -0.29 -13.06
CA GLN A 473 10.83 -1.76 -13.10
C GLN A 473 10.16 -2.33 -14.34
N VAL A 474 9.05 -1.74 -14.79
CA VAL A 474 8.37 -2.11 -16.05
C VAL A 474 9.30 -1.92 -17.25
N VAL A 475 9.98 -0.77 -17.30
CA VAL A 475 10.91 -0.46 -18.39
C VAL A 475 12.08 -1.44 -18.40
N ALA A 476 12.68 -1.68 -17.22
CA ALA A 476 13.79 -2.63 -17.09
C ALA A 476 13.38 -4.05 -17.51
N ALA A 477 12.21 -4.52 -17.05
CA ALA A 477 11.69 -5.83 -17.41
C ALA A 477 11.48 -5.97 -18.92
N ARG A 478 10.86 -4.99 -19.57
CA ARG A 478 10.63 -4.99 -21.02
C ARG A 478 11.93 -5.04 -21.81
N GLN A 479 12.94 -4.27 -21.38
CA GLN A 479 14.26 -4.26 -22.04
C GLN A 479 14.98 -5.62 -21.94
N LEU A 480 14.74 -6.36 -20.86
CA LEU A 480 15.30 -7.69 -20.64
C LEU A 480 14.45 -8.82 -21.21
N GLY A 481 13.30 -8.52 -21.86
CA GLY A 481 12.38 -9.54 -22.33
C GLY A 481 11.64 -10.28 -21.20
N PHE A 482 11.56 -9.70 -20.00
CA PHE A 482 10.88 -10.26 -18.85
C PHE A 482 9.45 -9.73 -18.72
N SER A 483 8.64 -10.39 -17.88
CA SER A 483 7.25 -9.95 -17.66
C SER A 483 7.18 -8.62 -16.92
N PRO A 484 6.64 -7.55 -17.52
CA PRO A 484 6.48 -6.27 -16.84
C PRO A 484 5.49 -6.34 -15.66
N VAL A 485 4.50 -7.24 -15.71
CA VAL A 485 3.54 -7.44 -14.61
C VAL A 485 4.21 -8.07 -13.41
N LEU A 486 5.08 -9.08 -13.62
CA LEU A 486 5.82 -9.70 -12.53
C LEU A 486 6.68 -8.67 -11.78
N PHE A 487 7.46 -7.86 -12.51
CA PHE A 487 8.41 -6.95 -11.88
C PHE A 487 7.76 -5.69 -11.32
N ALA A 488 6.68 -5.19 -11.92
CA ALA A 488 5.87 -4.15 -11.30
C ALA A 488 5.24 -4.64 -9.98
N ALA A 489 4.67 -5.84 -9.95
CA ALA A 489 4.15 -6.46 -8.74
C ALA A 489 5.24 -6.69 -7.68
N THR A 490 6.44 -7.11 -8.13
CA THR A 490 7.60 -7.31 -7.25
C THR A 490 8.06 -6.01 -6.59
N ASN A 491 7.87 -4.84 -7.24
CA ASN A 491 8.15 -3.55 -6.60
C ASN A 491 7.32 -3.37 -5.32
N SER A 492 6.02 -3.64 -5.37
CA SER A 492 5.12 -3.58 -4.21
C SER A 492 5.45 -4.69 -3.20
N SER A 493 5.54 -5.94 -3.65
CA SER A 493 5.83 -7.08 -2.77
C SER A 493 7.21 -6.99 -2.09
N GLY A 494 8.20 -6.40 -2.74
CA GLY A 494 9.50 -6.06 -2.14
C GLY A 494 9.40 -4.87 -1.18
N GLY A 495 8.60 -3.89 -1.57
CA GLY A 495 8.33 -2.70 -0.76
C GLY A 495 7.77 -3.03 0.62
N VAL A 496 6.84 -3.97 0.71
CA VAL A 496 6.24 -4.34 2.00
C VAL A 496 7.27 -4.87 3.00
N MET A 497 8.34 -5.54 2.52
CA MET A 497 9.43 -6.00 3.39
C MET A 497 10.27 -4.83 3.91
N GLY A 498 10.40 -3.75 3.13
CA GLY A 498 11.08 -2.51 3.55
C GLY A 498 10.31 -1.72 4.60
N LYS A 499 8.98 -1.85 4.63
CA LYS A 499 8.13 -1.09 5.56
C LYS A 499 8.45 -1.38 7.02
N MET A 500 8.81 -2.61 7.38
CA MET A 500 9.13 -2.98 8.78
C MET A 500 10.34 -2.26 9.36
N ILE A 501 11.24 -1.74 8.52
CA ILE A 501 12.43 -0.99 8.93
C ILE A 501 12.34 0.50 8.61
N SER A 502 11.19 0.95 8.13
CA SER A 502 10.98 2.36 7.84
C SER A 502 11.00 3.19 9.13
N PRO A 503 11.79 4.29 9.20
CA PRO A 503 11.83 5.17 10.36
C PRO A 503 10.45 5.70 10.76
N GLN A 504 9.57 5.98 9.77
CA GLN A 504 8.22 6.46 10.02
C GLN A 504 7.36 5.41 10.74
N ASN A 505 7.38 4.16 10.30
CA ASN A 505 6.57 3.09 10.91
C ASN A 505 7.14 2.69 12.28
N ILE A 506 8.47 2.66 12.42
CA ILE A 506 9.12 2.43 13.71
C ILE A 506 8.74 3.52 14.71
N ALA A 507 8.86 4.80 14.35
CA ALA A 507 8.48 5.92 15.22
C ALA A 507 7.00 5.86 15.61
N THR A 508 6.11 5.48 14.67
CA THR A 508 4.68 5.29 14.96
C THR A 508 4.46 4.15 15.95
N GLY A 509 5.14 3.02 15.79
CA GLY A 509 5.07 1.90 16.74
C GLY A 509 5.58 2.28 18.13
N LEU A 510 6.66 3.05 18.19
CA LEU A 510 7.24 3.51 19.46
C LEU A 510 6.43 4.61 20.15
N SER A 511 5.60 5.37 19.43
CA SER A 511 4.82 6.48 19.97
C SER A 511 3.85 6.08 21.10
N VAL A 512 3.51 4.78 21.19
CA VAL A 512 2.65 4.19 22.22
C VAL A 512 3.44 3.48 23.32
N THR A 513 4.75 3.69 23.37
CA THR A 513 5.68 3.03 24.32
C THR A 513 6.53 4.06 25.06
N GLU A 514 7.23 3.62 26.08
CA GLU A 514 8.24 4.41 26.79
C GLU A 514 9.59 4.48 26.04
N LEU A 515 9.68 3.83 24.86
CA LEU A 515 10.91 3.71 24.07
C LEU A 515 11.01 4.77 22.95
N VAL A 516 10.26 5.86 23.04
CA VAL A 516 10.36 6.99 22.11
C VAL A 516 11.80 7.50 22.07
N GLY A 517 12.37 7.67 20.86
CA GLY A 517 13.77 8.05 20.67
C GLY A 517 14.74 6.85 20.54
N GLN A 518 14.26 5.61 20.68
CA GLN A 518 15.06 4.39 20.52
C GLN A 518 14.80 3.69 19.16
N GLU A 519 14.48 4.46 18.12
CA GLU A 519 14.19 3.93 16.78
C GLU A 519 15.32 3.06 16.24
N GLY A 520 16.58 3.39 16.56
CA GLY A 520 17.75 2.63 16.15
C GLY A 520 17.79 1.21 16.72
N VAL A 521 17.23 0.98 17.92
CA VAL A 521 17.17 -0.37 18.54
C VAL A 521 16.18 -1.25 17.78
N VAL A 522 14.98 -0.72 17.47
CA VAL A 522 13.97 -1.44 16.67
C VAL A 522 14.50 -1.72 15.28
N PHE A 523 15.11 -0.71 14.63
CA PHE A 523 15.73 -0.87 13.31
C PHE A 523 16.75 -2.00 13.30
N ALA A 524 17.69 -2.02 14.26
CA ALA A 524 18.71 -3.06 14.34
C ALA A 524 18.11 -4.46 14.52
N ARG A 525 17.00 -4.58 15.28
CA ARG A 525 16.29 -5.85 15.49
C ARG A 525 15.53 -6.32 14.25
N THR A 526 14.93 -5.41 13.47
CA THR A 526 14.10 -5.75 12.31
C THR A 526 14.87 -5.83 11.00
N PHE A 527 16.06 -5.20 10.89
CA PHE A 527 16.83 -5.11 9.64
C PHE A 527 17.17 -6.49 9.05
N GLY A 528 17.72 -7.40 9.86
CA GLY A 528 18.06 -8.75 9.39
C GLY A 528 16.84 -9.54 8.90
N HIS A 529 15.69 -9.40 9.59
CA HIS A 529 14.42 -10.01 9.17
C HIS A 529 13.94 -9.43 7.84
N SER A 530 14.02 -8.12 7.67
CA SER A 530 13.63 -7.43 6.45
C SER A 530 14.44 -7.88 5.24
N VAL A 531 15.76 -7.96 5.36
CA VAL A 531 16.65 -8.44 4.30
C VAL A 531 16.37 -9.91 3.97
N LEU A 532 16.24 -10.77 5.00
CA LEU A 532 15.98 -12.21 4.80
C LEU A 532 14.65 -12.45 4.06
N LEU A 533 13.58 -11.78 4.48
CA LEU A 533 12.27 -11.93 3.82
C LEU A 533 12.30 -11.38 2.38
N THR A 534 13.06 -10.31 2.13
CA THR A 534 13.26 -9.79 0.76
C THR A 534 14.03 -10.78 -0.12
N LEU A 535 15.03 -11.48 0.43
CA LEU A 535 15.76 -12.53 -0.29
C LEU A 535 14.87 -13.74 -0.61
N ILE A 536 14.03 -14.16 0.35
CA ILE A 536 13.05 -15.24 0.13
C ILE A 536 12.08 -14.85 -0.99
N LEU A 537 11.59 -13.61 -0.98
CA LEU A 537 10.74 -13.08 -2.05
C LEU A 537 11.51 -13.06 -3.39
N GLY A 538 12.77 -12.62 -3.40
CA GLY A 538 13.62 -12.63 -4.60
C GLY A 538 13.79 -14.03 -5.21
N ALA A 539 13.96 -15.05 -4.36
CA ALA A 539 13.99 -16.44 -4.80
C ALA A 539 12.65 -16.88 -5.41
N LEU A 540 11.51 -16.48 -4.80
CA LEU A 540 10.18 -16.74 -5.35
C LEU A 540 10.01 -16.06 -6.71
N VAL A 541 10.43 -14.80 -6.86
CA VAL A 541 10.35 -14.06 -8.13
C VAL A 541 11.20 -14.74 -9.21
N ALA A 542 12.38 -15.22 -8.85
CA ALA A 542 13.23 -15.99 -9.78
C ALA A 542 12.55 -17.29 -10.22
N LEU A 543 11.93 -18.02 -9.29
CA LEU A 543 11.13 -19.21 -9.62
C LEU A 543 9.97 -18.86 -10.55
N GLN A 544 9.23 -17.77 -10.29
CA GLN A 544 8.11 -17.33 -11.11
C GLN A 544 8.56 -16.92 -12.52
N GLN A 545 9.71 -16.23 -12.63
CA GLN A 545 10.22 -15.80 -13.94
C GLN A 545 10.72 -16.97 -14.79
N PHE A 546 11.48 -17.92 -14.21
CA PHE A 546 12.23 -18.91 -14.98
C PHE A 546 11.64 -20.33 -14.94
N VAL A 547 10.91 -20.69 -13.86
CA VAL A 547 10.44 -22.08 -13.64
C VAL A 547 8.92 -22.17 -13.67
N LEU A 548 8.23 -21.16 -13.14
CA LEU A 548 6.77 -21.15 -12.96
C LEU A 548 6.10 -19.99 -13.72
N PRO A 549 6.42 -19.74 -15.01
CA PRO A 549 5.89 -18.58 -15.74
C PRO A 549 4.35 -18.61 -15.88
N TRP A 550 3.73 -19.79 -15.75
CA TRP A 550 2.27 -19.93 -15.71
C TRP A 550 1.61 -19.25 -14.50
N MET A 551 2.37 -18.95 -13.44
CA MET A 551 1.86 -18.15 -12.32
C MET A 551 1.70 -16.67 -12.67
N ILE A 552 2.28 -16.18 -13.76
CA ILE A 552 2.18 -14.79 -14.17
C ILE A 552 0.86 -14.59 -14.91
N PRO A 553 0.01 -13.62 -14.48
CA PRO A 553 -1.23 -13.33 -15.19
C PRO A 553 -0.98 -12.96 -16.65
N ALA A 554 -1.72 -13.58 -17.56
CA ALA A 554 -1.68 -13.19 -18.97
C ALA A 554 -2.28 -11.78 -19.11
N VAL A 555 -1.56 -10.89 -19.77
CA VAL A 555 -2.06 -9.57 -20.17
C VAL A 555 -2.04 -9.55 -21.68
N ALA A 556 -3.18 -9.25 -22.29
CA ALA A 556 -3.21 -9.00 -23.72
C ALA A 556 -2.17 -7.89 -24.02
N GLY A 557 -1.28 -8.17 -24.96
CA GLY A 557 -0.28 -7.19 -25.38
C GLY A 557 -0.94 -5.85 -25.78
N PRO A 558 -0.22 -4.74 -25.67
CA PRO A 558 -0.74 -3.43 -26.06
C PRO A 558 -1.07 -3.33 -27.53
#